data_6377f63ff86ddfe1f54d17c2f2d4a414
#
_entry.id   6377f63ff86ddfe1f54d17c2f2d4a414
#
_cell.length_a   1.000
_cell.length_b   1.000
_cell.length_c   1.000
_cell.angle_alpha   90.00
_cell.angle_beta   90.00
_cell.angle_gamma   90.00
#
_symmetry.space_group_name_H-M   'P 1'
#
loop_
_entity.id
_entity.type
_entity.pdbx_description
1 polymer ?
#
loop_
_entity_poly.entity_id
_entity_poly.type
_entity_poly.pdbx_seq_one_letter_code
_entity_poly.pdbx_strand_id
1 'polypeptide(L)'
;MNCYAKVILRCGMISGMMLFLGLNFSHPAAAVTDIKVALVTPEGSAWTETLHRMAEEVETKTGGEVRFIVYAGGISGDELDVLRKMRVNRIHAAGFSGVGLGVILPEIRILEAPLLFESYEEIDYVKQRLYDHFAGKFTDKGFVMLGFAEAGFVYFFSTSSLSAPDDLRSVKMWAWKGDPVAEIFLDSFGIRTFPLHITDVNTGLETGMIDAFYAPPLAAVAFQWHSRADHILDHPMVNSTGALLMNRRMFDQLAPAHQDILRDAAQKYTAELVRLSRQDNAEALEVLKQSGVSFDSPSPELIASFRTSAEATYEKSIPRIYPRELFERVQALIREYRSGK
;
A
#
# COMPACT_ATOMS: atom_id res chain seq x y z
N MET A 1 -32.26 -48.63 -89.26
CA MET A 1 -31.39 -47.98 -90.30
C MET A 1 -30.30 -47.23 -89.57
N ASN A 2 -29.12 -47.73 -89.75
CA ASN A 2 -27.79 -47.08 -89.83
C ASN A 2 -27.41 -46.12 -88.71
N CYS A 3 -26.23 -46.09 -88.23
CA CYS A 3 -24.95 -46.72 -88.58
C CYS A 3 -23.88 -46.19 -87.62
N TYR A 4 -22.95 -47.06 -87.25
CA TYR A 4 -21.53 -46.82 -86.97
C TYR A 4 -21.11 -45.86 -85.84
N ALA A 5 -20.56 -46.34 -84.78
CA ALA A 5 -19.15 -46.71 -84.53
C ALA A 5 -18.15 -45.55 -84.74
N LYS A 6 -17.47 -45.18 -83.62
CA LYS A 6 -15.99 -45.25 -83.52
C LYS A 6 -15.45 -45.00 -82.14
N VAL A 7 -14.69 -45.93 -81.70
CA VAL A 7 -13.71 -45.89 -80.62
C VAL A 7 -12.68 -44.81 -80.90
N ILE A 8 -12.26 -44.03 -79.87
CA ILE A 8 -10.89 -43.57 -79.74
C ILE A 8 -10.59 -43.41 -78.23
N LEU A 9 -9.66 -44.15 -77.83
CA LEU A 9 -8.84 -44.20 -76.62
C LEU A 9 -8.07 -42.83 -76.44
N ARG A 10 -8.12 -42.19 -75.30
CA ARG A 10 -6.98 -41.35 -74.81
C ARG A 10 -6.98 -41.25 -73.32
N CYS A 11 -5.95 -41.84 -72.80
CA CYS A 11 -5.11 -41.55 -71.65
C CYS A 11 -5.43 -40.27 -70.85
N GLY A 12 -5.55 -40.47 -69.56
CA GLY A 12 -4.72 -39.90 -68.53
C GLY A 12 -4.89 -38.44 -68.23
N MET A 13 -5.48 -38.14 -67.11
CA MET A 13 -4.92 -37.18 -66.20
C MET A 13 -5.60 -37.38 -64.82
N ILE A 14 -4.92 -38.12 -63.96
CA ILE A 14 -5.21 -38.15 -62.55
C ILE A 14 -4.81 -36.79 -61.99
N SER A 15 -5.79 -35.86 -61.87
CA SER A 15 -5.58 -34.60 -61.15
C SER A 15 -5.75 -34.88 -59.67
N GLY A 16 -4.63 -35.13 -58.99
CA GLY A 16 -4.57 -35.23 -57.56
C GLY A 16 -4.95 -33.90 -56.93
N MET A 17 -6.17 -33.79 -56.45
CA MET A 17 -6.64 -32.72 -55.61
C MET A 17 -6.08 -32.97 -54.19
N MET A 18 -4.85 -32.45 -53.89
CA MET A 18 -4.32 -32.38 -52.55
C MET A 18 -5.26 -31.53 -51.70
N LEU A 19 -6.08 -32.18 -50.89
CA LEU A 19 -6.83 -31.58 -49.83
C LEU A 19 -5.81 -31.11 -48.78
N PHE A 20 -5.37 -29.86 -48.82
CA PHE A 20 -4.69 -29.19 -47.72
C PHE A 20 -5.71 -29.11 -46.58
N LEU A 21 -5.75 -30.12 -45.71
CA LEU A 21 -6.30 -29.97 -44.36
C LEU A 21 -5.40 -28.97 -43.66
N GLY A 22 -5.75 -27.66 -43.71
CA GLY A 22 -5.23 -26.67 -42.80
C GLY A 22 -5.64 -27.04 -41.39
N LEU A 23 -4.72 -27.69 -40.67
CA LEU A 23 -4.80 -27.81 -39.24
C LEU A 23 -4.79 -26.37 -38.65
N ASN A 24 -5.98 -25.77 -38.57
CA ASN A 24 -6.20 -24.63 -37.72
C ASN A 24 -5.93 -25.13 -36.28
N PHE A 25 -4.69 -24.99 -35.80
CA PHE A 25 -4.42 -25.00 -34.38
C PHE A 25 -5.14 -23.79 -33.79
N SER A 26 -6.43 -23.95 -33.52
CA SER A 26 -7.13 -23.03 -32.62
C SER A 26 -6.41 -23.19 -31.29
N HIS A 27 -5.49 -22.26 -30.99
CA HIS A 27 -5.02 -22.11 -29.63
C HIS A 27 -6.28 -21.84 -28.80
N PRO A 28 -6.60 -22.66 -27.78
CA PRO A 28 -7.67 -22.30 -26.88
C PRO A 28 -7.36 -20.90 -26.38
N ALA A 29 -8.28 -19.97 -26.58
CA ALA A 29 -8.15 -18.64 -25.98
C ALA A 29 -7.93 -18.86 -24.49
N ALA A 30 -6.73 -18.55 -24.01
CA ALA A 30 -6.43 -18.67 -22.60
C ALA A 30 -7.46 -17.83 -21.83
N ALA A 31 -8.07 -18.40 -20.82
CA ALA A 31 -9.09 -17.69 -20.05
C ALA A 31 -8.42 -16.52 -19.35
N VAL A 32 -8.89 -15.30 -19.60
CA VAL A 32 -8.39 -14.07 -18.96
C VAL A 32 -8.60 -14.19 -17.45
N THR A 33 -7.53 -13.98 -16.69
CA THR A 33 -7.56 -13.98 -15.24
C THR A 33 -7.69 -12.54 -14.74
N ASP A 34 -8.87 -12.18 -14.22
CA ASP A 34 -9.11 -10.86 -13.64
C ASP A 34 -8.59 -10.78 -12.20
N ILE A 35 -7.62 -9.92 -11.95
CA ILE A 35 -7.13 -9.59 -10.61
C ILE A 35 -7.83 -8.34 -10.11
N LYS A 36 -8.73 -8.49 -9.14
CA LYS A 36 -9.44 -7.39 -8.50
C LYS A 36 -8.58 -6.76 -7.41
N VAL A 37 -8.26 -5.49 -7.55
CA VAL A 37 -7.37 -4.76 -6.64
C VAL A 37 -8.12 -3.61 -5.98
N ALA A 38 -8.01 -3.45 -4.67
CA ALA A 38 -8.61 -2.35 -3.92
C ALA A 38 -7.55 -1.40 -3.34
N LEU A 39 -7.83 -0.11 -3.41
CA LEU A 39 -7.06 0.96 -2.78
C LEU A 39 -8.00 1.92 -2.05
N VAL A 40 -7.60 2.41 -0.88
CA VAL A 40 -8.31 3.51 -0.19
C VAL A 40 -7.97 4.87 -0.77
N THR A 41 -6.83 4.99 -1.43
CA THR A 41 -6.35 6.23 -2.06
C THR A 41 -7.22 6.62 -3.27
N PRO A 42 -7.48 7.93 -3.48
CA PRO A 42 -8.28 8.42 -4.60
C PRO A 42 -7.68 8.11 -5.97
N GLU A 43 -8.51 8.12 -7.01
CA GLU A 43 -8.04 8.16 -8.40
C GLU A 43 -7.16 9.41 -8.63
N GLY A 44 -6.17 9.27 -9.50
CA GLY A 44 -5.18 10.33 -9.79
C GLY A 44 -4.10 10.49 -8.73
N SER A 45 -4.12 9.71 -7.65
CA SER A 45 -3.03 9.68 -6.69
C SER A 45 -1.83 8.86 -7.24
N ALA A 46 -0.61 9.14 -6.75
CA ALA A 46 0.58 8.38 -7.11
C ALA A 46 0.39 6.86 -6.94
N TRP A 47 -0.37 6.45 -5.94
CA TRP A 47 -0.69 5.04 -5.68
C TRP A 47 -1.54 4.43 -6.80
N THR A 48 -2.63 5.08 -7.20
CA THR A 48 -3.51 4.55 -8.24
C THR A 48 -2.87 4.61 -9.61
N GLU A 49 -2.21 5.72 -9.95
CA GLU A 49 -1.52 5.88 -11.22
C GLU A 49 -0.39 4.86 -11.40
N THR A 50 0.39 4.61 -10.34
CA THR A 50 1.47 3.61 -10.37
C THR A 50 0.91 2.20 -10.51
N LEU A 51 -0.22 1.91 -9.83
CA LEU A 51 -0.89 0.62 -9.98
C LEU A 51 -1.46 0.42 -11.38
N HIS A 52 -2.04 1.46 -12.01
CA HIS A 52 -2.52 1.38 -13.39
C HIS A 52 -1.39 1.07 -14.38
N ARG A 53 -0.23 1.74 -14.25
CA ARG A 53 0.94 1.44 -15.08
C ARG A 53 1.50 0.03 -14.86
N MET A 54 1.49 -0.44 -13.62
CA MET A 54 1.84 -1.83 -13.31
C MET A 54 0.87 -2.80 -13.99
N ALA A 55 -0.42 -2.53 -13.91
CA ALA A 55 -1.48 -3.32 -14.52
C ALA A 55 -1.32 -3.42 -16.04
N GLU A 56 -1.07 -2.30 -16.71
CA GLU A 56 -0.84 -2.23 -18.15
C GLU A 56 0.41 -3.01 -18.57
N GLU A 57 1.51 -2.90 -17.81
CA GLU A 57 2.73 -3.68 -18.08
C GLU A 57 2.49 -5.18 -17.94
N VAL A 58 1.79 -5.61 -16.87
CA VAL A 58 1.45 -7.02 -16.64
C VAL A 58 0.54 -7.54 -17.75
N GLU A 59 -0.53 -6.82 -18.10
CA GLU A 59 -1.45 -7.19 -19.18
C GLU A 59 -0.71 -7.34 -20.51
N THR A 60 0.14 -6.39 -20.85
CA THR A 60 0.96 -6.43 -22.08
C THR A 60 1.91 -7.61 -22.09
N LYS A 61 2.66 -7.86 -21.00
CA LYS A 61 3.66 -8.94 -20.94
C LYS A 61 3.04 -10.33 -20.86
N THR A 62 1.80 -10.44 -20.39
CA THR A 62 1.04 -11.70 -20.34
C THR A 62 0.17 -11.92 -21.59
N GLY A 63 0.28 -11.05 -22.61
CA GLY A 63 -0.53 -11.14 -23.82
C GLY A 63 -2.04 -11.00 -23.56
N GLY A 64 -2.43 -10.29 -22.50
CA GLY A 64 -3.83 -10.09 -22.10
C GLY A 64 -4.40 -11.23 -21.23
N GLU A 65 -3.60 -12.24 -20.87
CA GLU A 65 -4.08 -13.35 -20.03
C GLU A 65 -4.26 -12.97 -18.56
N VAL A 66 -3.60 -11.92 -18.08
CA VAL A 66 -3.76 -11.36 -16.73
C VAL A 66 -4.16 -9.90 -16.83
N ARG A 67 -5.32 -9.56 -16.27
CA ARG A 67 -5.87 -8.20 -16.27
C ARG A 67 -6.21 -7.73 -14.86
N PHE A 68 -5.99 -6.45 -14.58
CA PHE A 68 -6.33 -5.84 -13.31
C PHE A 68 -7.65 -5.06 -13.40
N ILE A 69 -8.48 -5.21 -12.36
CA ILE A 69 -9.67 -4.40 -12.15
C ILE A 69 -9.46 -3.62 -10.85
N VAL A 70 -9.19 -2.32 -10.99
CA VAL A 70 -8.84 -1.45 -9.86
C VAL A 70 -10.09 -0.80 -9.26
N TYR A 71 -10.20 -0.84 -7.95
CA TYR A 71 -11.23 -0.22 -7.13
C TYR A 71 -10.54 0.80 -6.20
N ALA A 72 -10.42 2.03 -6.65
CA ALA A 72 -9.80 3.14 -5.92
C ALA A 72 -10.79 3.90 -5.03
N GLY A 73 -10.28 4.86 -4.24
CA GLY A 73 -11.10 5.82 -3.47
C GLY A 73 -11.92 5.20 -2.34
N GLY A 74 -11.52 4.02 -1.85
CA GLY A 74 -12.23 3.37 -0.75
C GLY A 74 -13.61 2.81 -1.10
N ILE A 75 -13.99 2.71 -2.40
CA ILE A 75 -15.29 2.14 -2.82
C ILE A 75 -15.48 0.68 -2.39
N SER A 76 -14.39 0.00 -2.08
CA SER A 76 -14.41 -1.34 -1.49
C SER A 76 -14.49 -1.32 0.04
N GLY A 77 -14.64 -0.17 0.68
CA GLY A 77 -14.60 0.05 2.12
C GLY A 77 -13.20 0.36 2.63
N ASP A 78 -13.06 0.47 3.95
CA ASP A 78 -11.78 0.61 4.65
C ASP A 78 -10.91 -0.66 4.49
N GLU A 79 -9.62 -0.56 4.81
CA GLU A 79 -8.65 -1.67 4.73
C GLU A 79 -9.13 -2.94 5.46
N LEU A 80 -9.83 -2.80 6.59
CA LEU A 80 -10.41 -3.93 7.32
C LEU A 80 -11.54 -4.62 6.54
N ASP A 81 -12.35 -3.84 5.79
CA ASP A 81 -13.38 -4.37 4.91
C ASP A 81 -12.77 -5.07 3.70
N VAL A 82 -11.74 -4.45 3.12
CA VAL A 82 -10.98 -5.02 2.01
C VAL A 82 -10.35 -6.35 2.41
N LEU A 83 -9.70 -6.41 3.59
CA LEU A 83 -9.11 -7.64 4.10
C LEU A 83 -10.14 -8.76 4.27
N ARG A 84 -11.35 -8.45 4.79
CA ARG A 84 -12.46 -9.43 4.86
C ARG A 84 -12.85 -9.95 3.47
N LYS A 85 -12.91 -9.05 2.47
CA LYS A 85 -13.22 -9.40 1.08
C LYS A 85 -12.11 -10.24 0.44
N MET A 86 -10.85 -9.99 0.77
CA MET A 86 -9.71 -10.80 0.30
C MET A 86 -9.77 -12.22 0.87
N ARG A 87 -10.10 -12.39 2.16
CA ARG A 87 -10.22 -13.73 2.79
C ARG A 87 -11.26 -14.61 2.13
N VAL A 88 -12.30 -14.03 1.53
CA VAL A 88 -13.35 -14.74 0.79
C VAL A 88 -13.21 -14.64 -0.73
N ASN A 89 -12.03 -14.23 -1.20
CA ASN A 89 -11.64 -14.15 -2.62
C ASN A 89 -12.57 -13.23 -3.47
N ARG A 90 -13.16 -12.21 -2.87
CA ARG A 90 -13.90 -11.16 -3.59
C ARG A 90 -13.00 -10.04 -4.10
N ILE A 91 -11.93 -9.75 -3.38
CA ILE A 91 -10.80 -8.90 -3.77
C ILE A 91 -9.56 -9.79 -3.76
N HIS A 92 -8.66 -9.61 -4.73
CA HIS A 92 -7.52 -10.49 -4.93
C HIS A 92 -6.21 -9.86 -4.45
N ALA A 93 -6.07 -8.55 -4.59
CA ALA A 93 -4.92 -7.79 -4.11
C ALA A 93 -5.37 -6.45 -3.52
N ALA A 94 -4.55 -5.85 -2.69
CA ALA A 94 -4.79 -4.51 -2.16
C ALA A 94 -3.50 -3.83 -1.72
N GLY A 95 -3.47 -2.51 -1.82
CA GLY A 95 -2.53 -1.68 -1.11
C GLY A 95 -3.02 -1.48 0.32
N PHE A 96 -2.14 -1.76 1.26
CA PHE A 96 -2.39 -1.58 2.69
C PHE A 96 -1.41 -0.61 3.30
N SER A 97 -1.90 0.20 4.23
CA SER A 97 -1.06 0.90 5.21
C SER A 97 -0.61 -0.05 6.32
N GLY A 98 0.22 0.43 7.22
CA GLY A 98 0.62 -0.33 8.41
C GLY A 98 -0.56 -0.81 9.26
N VAL A 99 -1.69 -0.12 9.24
CA VAL A 99 -2.91 -0.55 9.97
C VAL A 99 -3.43 -1.86 9.41
N GLY A 100 -3.69 -1.93 8.10
CA GLY A 100 -4.16 -3.15 7.46
C GLY A 100 -3.12 -4.28 7.50
N LEU A 101 -1.85 -3.95 7.29
CA LEU A 101 -0.74 -4.91 7.42
C LEU A 101 -0.68 -5.49 8.84
N GLY A 102 -0.82 -4.66 9.86
CA GLY A 102 -0.77 -5.06 11.26
C GLY A 102 -1.90 -5.99 11.70
N VAL A 103 -3.06 -5.92 11.05
CA VAL A 103 -4.16 -6.88 11.29
C VAL A 103 -3.83 -8.28 10.77
N ILE A 104 -3.00 -8.37 9.72
CA ILE A 104 -2.54 -9.64 9.15
C ILE A 104 -1.32 -10.14 9.93
N LEU A 105 -0.35 -9.26 10.13
CA LEU A 105 0.96 -9.53 10.72
C LEU A 105 1.32 -8.41 11.69
N PRO A 106 0.95 -8.50 12.99
CA PRO A 106 1.16 -7.43 13.95
C PRO A 106 2.61 -6.94 14.04
N GLU A 107 3.59 -7.83 13.92
CA GLU A 107 5.00 -7.49 14.07
C GLU A 107 5.54 -6.54 12.98
N ILE A 108 4.85 -6.38 11.82
CA ILE A 108 5.25 -5.39 10.80
C ILE A 108 5.18 -3.95 11.34
N ARG A 109 4.34 -3.72 12.36
CA ARG A 109 4.15 -2.42 12.99
C ARG A 109 5.40 -1.88 13.68
N ILE A 110 6.45 -2.68 13.83
CA ILE A 110 7.77 -2.20 14.28
C ILE A 110 8.34 -1.14 13.33
N LEU A 111 8.02 -1.23 12.03
CA LEU A 111 8.44 -0.25 11.02
C LEU A 111 7.74 1.12 11.19
N GLU A 112 6.70 1.17 12.03
CA GLU A 112 5.96 2.37 12.39
C GLU A 112 6.04 2.67 13.90
N ALA A 113 7.09 2.20 14.56
CA ALA A 113 7.33 2.57 15.95
C ALA A 113 7.65 4.09 16.03
N PRO A 114 6.95 4.86 16.88
CA PRO A 114 7.10 6.32 16.91
C PRO A 114 8.54 6.74 17.18
N LEU A 115 9.04 7.74 16.44
CA LEU A 115 10.39 8.31 16.56
C LEU A 115 11.55 7.30 16.47
N LEU A 116 11.32 6.11 15.92
CA LEU A 116 12.36 5.08 15.80
C LEU A 116 13.32 5.41 14.65
N PHE A 117 12.80 5.94 13.54
CA PHE A 117 13.55 6.31 12.35
C PHE A 117 13.66 7.82 12.19
N GLU A 118 14.84 8.31 11.83
CA GLU A 118 15.12 9.72 11.63
C GLU A 118 15.15 10.12 10.14
N SER A 119 15.33 9.14 9.23
CA SER A 119 15.40 9.41 7.79
C SER A 119 14.81 8.28 6.94
N TYR A 120 14.53 8.59 5.68
CA TYR A 120 14.09 7.60 4.70
C TYR A 120 15.16 6.54 4.42
N GLU A 121 16.41 6.92 4.45
CA GLU A 121 17.54 6.02 4.20
C GLU A 121 17.67 4.95 5.29
N GLU A 122 17.42 5.32 6.56
CA GLU A 122 17.35 4.35 7.66
C GLU A 122 16.23 3.34 7.46
N ILE A 123 15.06 3.84 7.03
CA ILE A 123 13.89 3.01 6.75
C ILE A 123 14.18 2.03 5.61
N ASP A 124 14.77 2.52 4.52
CA ASP A 124 15.13 1.72 3.36
C ASP A 124 16.14 0.63 3.74
N TYR A 125 17.15 0.99 4.52
CA TYR A 125 18.16 0.06 5.01
C TYR A 125 17.55 -1.09 5.81
N VAL A 126 16.62 -0.77 6.71
CA VAL A 126 15.94 -1.76 7.56
C VAL A 126 14.94 -2.59 6.73
N LYS A 127 14.11 -1.95 5.91
CA LYS A 127 13.12 -2.64 5.05
C LYS A 127 13.79 -3.63 4.11
N GLN A 128 14.90 -3.27 3.50
CA GLN A 128 15.66 -4.15 2.61
C GLN A 128 16.14 -5.42 3.34
N ARG A 129 16.68 -5.28 4.55
CA ARG A 129 17.21 -6.40 5.34
C ARG A 129 16.17 -7.28 5.99
N LEU A 130 14.95 -6.77 6.13
CA LEU A 130 13.82 -7.48 6.71
C LEU A 130 12.78 -7.92 5.67
N TYR A 131 13.02 -7.67 4.37
CA TYR A 131 12.06 -8.01 3.32
C TYR A 131 11.67 -9.50 3.36
N ASP A 132 12.64 -10.39 3.31
CA ASP A 132 12.39 -11.85 3.30
C ASP A 132 11.71 -12.32 4.59
N HIS A 133 12.05 -11.71 5.74
CA HIS A 133 11.40 -12.01 7.02
C HIS A 133 9.89 -11.72 6.93
N PHE A 134 9.51 -10.52 6.50
CA PHE A 134 8.10 -10.15 6.41
C PHE A 134 7.37 -10.87 5.27
N ALA A 135 8.00 -11.02 4.11
CA ALA A 135 7.41 -11.72 2.97
C ALA A 135 7.09 -13.18 3.32
N GLY A 136 8.03 -13.88 3.99
CA GLY A 136 7.80 -15.23 4.51
C GLY A 136 6.63 -15.30 5.48
N LYS A 137 6.60 -14.38 6.45
CA LYS A 137 5.51 -14.31 7.45
C LYS A 137 4.14 -14.02 6.82
N PHE A 138 4.06 -13.13 5.82
CA PHE A 138 2.82 -12.90 5.07
C PHE A 138 2.39 -14.16 4.30
N THR A 139 3.36 -14.90 3.73
CA THR A 139 3.09 -16.16 3.04
C THR A 139 2.46 -17.19 3.98
N ASP A 140 2.93 -17.30 5.22
CA ASP A 140 2.36 -18.16 6.27
C ASP A 140 0.91 -17.75 6.64
N LYS A 141 0.57 -16.46 6.45
CA LYS A 141 -0.78 -15.92 6.64
C LYS A 141 -1.69 -16.01 5.42
N GLY A 142 -1.21 -16.60 4.31
CA GLY A 142 -1.98 -16.78 3.08
C GLY A 142 -1.94 -15.58 2.14
N PHE A 143 -0.93 -14.72 2.25
CA PHE A 143 -0.72 -13.56 1.37
C PHE A 143 0.66 -13.58 0.75
N VAL A 144 0.77 -13.14 -0.50
CA VAL A 144 2.02 -12.85 -1.18
C VAL A 144 2.28 -11.36 -1.05
N MET A 145 3.40 -11.00 -0.45
CA MET A 145 3.88 -9.62 -0.43
C MET A 145 4.56 -9.32 -1.77
N LEU A 146 3.96 -8.43 -2.54
CA LEU A 146 4.46 -8.05 -3.86
C LEU A 146 5.53 -6.95 -3.79
N GLY A 147 5.49 -6.12 -2.76
CA GLY A 147 6.50 -5.09 -2.50
C GLY A 147 6.09 -4.18 -1.35
N PHE A 148 7.09 -3.52 -0.75
CA PHE A 148 6.83 -2.43 0.17
C PHE A 148 6.31 -1.22 -0.59
N ALA A 149 5.41 -0.50 0.05
CA ALA A 149 4.96 0.82 -0.32
C ALA A 149 5.11 1.75 0.89
N GLU A 150 4.77 3.02 0.72
CA GLU A 150 4.96 4.02 1.76
C GLU A 150 4.01 5.19 1.50
N ALA A 151 3.42 5.72 2.57
CA ALA A 151 2.68 6.97 2.49
C ALA A 151 3.53 8.19 2.90
N GLY A 152 4.66 7.98 3.56
CA GLY A 152 5.61 9.00 3.97
C GLY A 152 5.60 9.28 5.47
N PHE A 153 6.34 10.28 5.90
CA PHE A 153 6.35 10.73 7.29
C PHE A 153 5.03 11.36 7.68
N VAL A 154 4.55 10.99 8.86
CA VAL A 154 3.28 11.41 9.45
C VAL A 154 3.52 12.61 10.37
N TYR A 155 2.65 13.61 10.26
CA TYR A 155 2.60 14.80 11.08
C TYR A 155 1.27 14.90 11.82
N PHE A 156 1.21 15.63 12.92
CA PHE A 156 -0.04 16.02 13.55
C PHE A 156 -0.59 17.30 12.92
N PHE A 157 -1.87 17.27 12.66
CA PHE A 157 -2.66 18.40 12.16
C PHE A 157 -3.77 18.74 13.15
N SER A 158 -4.12 20.01 13.27
CA SER A 158 -5.17 20.47 14.19
C SER A 158 -5.83 21.76 13.69
N THR A 159 -7.00 22.05 14.25
CA THR A 159 -7.68 23.34 14.13
C THR A 159 -7.11 24.42 15.08
N SER A 160 -6.11 24.08 15.87
CA SER A 160 -5.44 24.99 16.83
C SER A 160 -3.96 24.69 16.91
N SER A 161 -3.16 25.63 17.41
CA SER A 161 -1.71 25.47 17.54
C SER A 161 -1.32 24.27 18.41
N LEU A 162 -0.23 23.58 18.01
CA LEU A 162 0.31 22.37 18.63
C LEU A 162 1.77 22.56 19.05
N SER A 163 2.09 23.52 19.89
CA SER A 163 3.49 23.82 20.25
C SER A 163 3.92 23.25 21.60
N ALA A 164 2.99 22.98 22.51
CA ALA A 164 3.25 22.50 23.86
C ALA A 164 2.50 21.18 24.18
N PRO A 165 2.92 20.42 25.22
CA PRO A 165 2.23 19.19 25.58
C PRO A 165 0.74 19.35 25.89
N ASP A 166 0.34 20.45 26.51
CA ASP A 166 -1.05 20.73 26.88
C ASP A 166 -1.94 21.04 25.64
N ASP A 167 -1.37 21.61 24.58
CA ASP A 167 -2.09 21.83 23.33
C ASP A 167 -2.58 20.48 22.77
N LEU A 168 -1.67 19.48 22.70
CA LEU A 168 -2.01 18.14 22.20
C LEU A 168 -3.00 17.40 23.12
N ARG A 169 -2.99 17.65 24.42
CA ARG A 169 -3.96 17.03 25.35
C ARG A 169 -5.35 17.65 25.23
N SER A 170 -5.44 18.86 24.69
CA SER A 170 -6.70 19.60 24.54
C SER A 170 -7.50 19.20 23.30
N VAL A 171 -6.87 18.60 22.27
CA VAL A 171 -7.52 18.27 21.00
C VAL A 171 -8.30 16.95 21.07
N LYS A 172 -9.25 16.83 20.15
CA LYS A 172 -9.97 15.59 19.85
C LYS A 172 -9.29 14.90 18.68
N MET A 173 -8.29 14.07 18.99
CA MET A 173 -7.44 13.42 17.99
C MET A 173 -8.17 12.26 17.32
N TRP A 174 -8.22 12.26 15.98
CA TRP A 174 -8.56 11.05 15.25
C TRP A 174 -7.54 9.94 15.55
N ALA A 175 -8.05 8.73 15.81
CA ALA A 175 -7.24 7.52 15.80
C ALA A 175 -7.82 6.58 14.74
N TRP A 176 -6.98 6.03 13.87
CA TRP A 176 -7.47 5.07 12.89
C TRP A 176 -7.94 3.81 13.62
N LYS A 177 -9.20 3.46 13.41
CA LYS A 177 -9.81 2.30 14.07
C LYS A 177 -9.04 1.02 13.76
N GLY A 178 -8.47 0.41 14.79
CA GLY A 178 -7.63 -0.80 14.65
C GLY A 178 -6.13 -0.52 14.53
N ASP A 179 -5.68 0.67 14.91
CA ASP A 179 -4.26 1.03 15.01
C ASP A 179 -3.77 1.00 16.47
N PRO A 180 -3.32 -0.16 16.99
CA PRO A 180 -2.94 -0.28 18.37
C PRO A 180 -1.64 0.46 18.71
N VAL A 181 -0.76 0.74 17.73
CA VAL A 181 0.49 1.48 17.98
C VAL A 181 0.18 2.95 18.20
N ALA A 182 -0.64 3.55 17.34
CA ALA A 182 -1.10 4.93 17.52
C ALA A 182 -1.92 5.08 18.81
N GLU A 183 -2.83 4.15 19.11
CA GLU A 183 -3.61 4.16 20.35
C GLU A 183 -2.70 4.15 21.59
N ILE A 184 -1.68 3.26 21.64
CA ILE A 184 -0.74 3.19 22.76
C ILE A 184 0.08 4.48 22.89
N PHE A 185 0.54 5.04 21.77
CA PHE A 185 1.34 6.26 21.77
C PHE A 185 0.53 7.47 22.25
N LEU A 186 -0.65 7.67 21.68
CA LEU A 186 -1.54 8.77 22.01
C LEU A 186 -2.04 8.68 23.46
N ASP A 187 -2.38 7.47 23.94
CA ASP A 187 -2.74 7.23 25.35
C ASP A 187 -1.56 7.51 26.29
N SER A 188 -0.34 7.09 25.94
CA SER A 188 0.86 7.35 26.72
C SER A 188 1.17 8.85 26.87
N PHE A 189 0.73 9.65 25.91
CA PHE A 189 0.83 11.12 25.93
C PHE A 189 -0.35 11.78 26.67
N GLY A 190 -1.45 11.05 26.89
CA GLY A 190 -2.68 11.57 27.49
C GLY A 190 -3.59 12.30 26.49
N ILE A 191 -3.47 12.00 25.20
CA ILE A 191 -4.30 12.59 24.14
C ILE A 191 -5.65 11.87 24.07
N ARG A 192 -6.74 12.64 24.00
CA ARG A 192 -8.08 12.08 23.82
C ARG A 192 -8.29 11.62 22.37
N THR A 193 -8.53 10.34 22.18
CA THR A 193 -8.70 9.75 20.85
C THR A 193 -10.16 9.45 20.50
N PHE A 194 -10.46 9.55 19.19
CA PHE A 194 -11.75 9.22 18.59
C PHE A 194 -11.51 8.21 17.46
N PRO A 195 -11.78 6.90 17.67
CA PRO A 195 -11.55 5.88 16.66
C PRO A 195 -12.58 5.96 15.52
N LEU A 196 -12.13 6.34 14.31
CA LEU A 196 -12.95 6.36 13.10
C LEU A 196 -12.26 5.58 11.98
N HIS A 197 -13.04 5.11 10.99
CA HIS A 197 -12.50 4.67 9.72
C HIS A 197 -11.96 5.84 8.92
N ILE A 198 -10.97 5.61 8.05
CA ILE A 198 -10.39 6.68 7.22
C ILE A 198 -11.45 7.39 6.35
N THR A 199 -12.47 6.65 5.91
CA THR A 199 -13.58 7.15 5.12
C THR A 199 -14.50 8.14 5.86
N ASP A 200 -14.43 8.15 7.20
CA ASP A 200 -15.31 8.95 8.06
C ASP A 200 -14.61 10.22 8.59
N VAL A 201 -13.31 10.39 8.32
CA VAL A 201 -12.50 11.49 8.87
C VAL A 201 -13.03 12.85 8.42
N ASN A 202 -13.35 13.03 7.14
CA ASN A 202 -13.93 14.30 6.64
C ASN A 202 -15.19 14.69 7.43
N THR A 203 -16.12 13.76 7.58
CA THR A 203 -17.35 14.00 8.35
C THR A 203 -17.03 14.30 9.82
N GLY A 204 -16.05 13.61 10.40
CA GLY A 204 -15.59 13.86 11.75
C GLY A 204 -15.05 15.28 11.95
N LEU A 205 -14.25 15.78 11.01
CA LEU A 205 -13.72 17.14 11.00
C LEU A 205 -14.85 18.18 10.77
N GLU A 206 -15.75 17.93 9.81
CA GLU A 206 -16.86 18.82 9.49
C GLU A 206 -17.83 19.00 10.65
N THR A 207 -18.09 17.94 11.39
CA THR A 207 -19.03 17.96 12.54
C THR A 207 -18.38 18.39 13.85
N GLY A 208 -17.05 18.57 13.87
CA GLY A 208 -16.29 18.85 15.08
C GLY A 208 -16.25 17.66 16.06
N MET A 209 -16.52 16.43 15.60
CA MET A 209 -16.33 15.20 16.39
C MET A 209 -14.84 15.02 16.69
N ILE A 210 -13.99 15.34 15.72
CA ILE A 210 -12.54 15.46 15.82
C ILE A 210 -12.12 16.87 15.38
N ASP A 211 -11.02 17.36 15.92
CA ASP A 211 -10.40 18.64 15.55
C ASP A 211 -8.89 18.50 15.31
N ALA A 212 -8.38 17.27 15.39
CA ALA A 212 -7.01 16.94 15.07
C ALA A 212 -6.91 15.55 14.45
N PHE A 213 -5.88 15.36 13.62
CA PHE A 213 -5.56 14.07 12.98
C PHE A 213 -4.05 13.94 12.78
N TYR A 214 -3.62 12.72 12.49
CA TYR A 214 -2.26 12.44 12.06
C TYR A 214 -2.26 11.86 10.65
N ALA A 215 -1.44 12.39 9.77
CA ALA A 215 -1.33 11.93 8.38
C ALA A 215 0.00 12.35 7.73
N PRO A 216 0.42 11.68 6.67
CA PRO A 216 1.40 12.26 5.75
C PRO A 216 0.82 13.52 5.08
N PRO A 217 1.64 14.54 4.76
CA PRO A 217 1.20 15.75 4.09
C PRO A 217 0.41 15.50 2.81
N LEU A 218 0.88 14.57 1.98
CA LEU A 218 0.18 14.17 0.75
C LEU A 218 -1.23 13.67 1.04
N ALA A 219 -1.43 12.85 2.07
CA ALA A 219 -2.76 12.36 2.44
C ALA A 219 -3.66 13.49 2.92
N ALA A 220 -3.15 14.41 3.75
CA ALA A 220 -3.90 15.58 4.21
C ALA A 220 -4.39 16.46 3.04
N VAL A 221 -3.59 16.58 1.97
CA VAL A 221 -3.96 17.30 0.74
C VAL A 221 -4.94 16.47 -0.09
N ALA A 222 -4.64 15.21 -0.38
CA ALA A 222 -5.43 14.35 -1.27
C ALA A 222 -6.85 14.10 -0.75
N PHE A 223 -7.00 13.94 0.57
CA PHE A 223 -8.31 13.81 1.22
C PHE A 223 -8.95 15.14 1.60
N GLN A 224 -8.29 16.27 1.30
CA GLN A 224 -8.73 17.63 1.61
C GLN A 224 -8.93 17.92 3.12
N TRP A 225 -8.29 17.17 4.01
CA TRP A 225 -8.41 17.33 5.45
C TRP A 225 -7.80 18.65 5.95
N HIS A 226 -6.72 19.11 5.28
CA HIS A 226 -6.06 20.38 5.57
C HIS A 226 -6.99 21.61 5.46
N SER A 227 -8.09 21.51 4.71
CA SER A 227 -9.08 22.60 4.61
C SER A 227 -9.87 22.81 5.90
N ARG A 228 -9.77 21.88 6.84
CA ARG A 228 -10.48 21.89 8.14
C ARG A 228 -9.52 21.97 9.34
N ALA A 229 -8.22 21.79 9.11
CA ALA A 229 -7.19 21.87 10.14
C ALA A 229 -6.02 22.69 9.56
N ASP A 230 -5.88 23.91 10.06
CA ASP A 230 -4.98 24.94 9.53
C ASP A 230 -3.66 25.05 10.31
N HIS A 231 -3.41 24.10 11.21
CA HIS A 231 -2.15 23.94 11.94
C HIS A 231 -1.52 22.57 11.66
N ILE A 232 -0.20 22.54 11.50
CA ILE A 232 0.63 21.35 11.43
C ILE A 232 1.77 21.46 12.42
N LEU A 233 1.97 20.44 13.25
CA LEU A 233 3.15 20.37 14.10
C LEU A 233 4.35 20.03 13.21
N ASP A 234 5.33 20.95 13.12
CA ASP A 234 6.53 20.81 12.27
C ASP A 234 7.53 19.82 12.88
N HIS A 235 7.06 18.58 13.06
CA HIS A 235 7.86 17.48 13.58
C HIS A 235 7.30 16.12 13.10
N PRO A 236 8.06 15.37 12.29
CA PRO A 236 7.60 14.04 11.85
C PRO A 236 7.61 13.05 13.01
N MET A 237 6.54 12.28 13.15
CA MET A 237 6.35 11.36 14.26
C MET A 237 6.71 9.92 13.92
N VAL A 238 6.38 9.48 12.71
CA VAL A 238 6.53 8.09 12.27
C VAL A 238 6.51 8.04 10.74
N ASN A 239 7.19 7.05 10.14
CA ASN A 239 7.01 6.78 8.72
C ASN A 239 5.83 5.81 8.54
N SER A 240 4.83 6.20 7.76
CA SER A 240 3.71 5.31 7.42
C SER A 240 4.14 4.31 6.36
N THR A 241 4.41 3.10 6.80
CA THR A 241 4.75 1.95 5.95
C THR A 241 3.52 1.42 5.26
N GLY A 242 3.68 0.94 4.04
CA GLY A 242 2.64 0.23 3.31
C GLY A 242 3.22 -0.97 2.59
N ALA A 243 2.34 -1.78 2.00
CA ALA A 243 2.71 -2.84 1.07
C ALA A 243 1.56 -3.17 0.12
N LEU A 244 1.91 -3.67 -1.06
CA LEU A 244 0.99 -4.32 -1.97
C LEU A 244 0.96 -5.80 -1.63
N LEU A 245 -0.19 -6.30 -1.18
CA LEU A 245 -0.42 -7.71 -0.88
C LEU A 245 -1.39 -8.33 -1.87
N MET A 246 -1.15 -9.59 -2.20
CA MET A 246 -2.06 -10.41 -2.99
C MET A 246 -2.46 -11.67 -2.23
N ASN A 247 -3.71 -12.10 -2.37
CA ASN A 247 -4.16 -13.38 -1.86
C ASN A 247 -3.34 -14.52 -2.49
N ARG A 248 -2.71 -15.34 -1.66
CA ARG A 248 -1.84 -16.43 -2.11
C ARG A 248 -2.58 -17.42 -3.02
N ARG A 249 -3.83 -17.76 -2.67
CA ARG A 249 -4.63 -18.69 -3.49
C ARG A 249 -4.82 -18.17 -4.92
N MET A 250 -5.04 -16.85 -5.08
CA MET A 250 -5.18 -16.25 -6.41
C MET A 250 -3.83 -16.20 -7.14
N PHE A 251 -2.75 -15.87 -6.42
CA PHE A 251 -1.41 -15.85 -6.97
C PHE A 251 -0.98 -17.24 -7.48
N ASP A 252 -1.23 -18.29 -6.68
CA ASP A 252 -0.89 -19.68 -7.02
C ASP A 252 -1.70 -20.24 -8.22
N GLN A 253 -2.81 -19.60 -8.61
CA GLN A 253 -3.57 -19.94 -9.80
C GLN A 253 -2.96 -19.39 -11.10
N LEU A 254 -2.08 -18.41 -11.02
CA LEU A 254 -1.38 -17.86 -12.19
C LEU A 254 -0.34 -18.88 -12.68
N ALA A 255 -0.14 -18.94 -14.01
CA ALA A 255 0.95 -19.67 -14.58
C ALA A 255 2.31 -19.20 -14.01
N PRO A 256 3.31 -20.07 -13.80
CA PRO A 256 4.60 -19.66 -13.22
C PRO A 256 5.23 -18.45 -13.92
N ALA A 257 5.20 -18.41 -15.26
CA ALA A 257 5.71 -17.27 -16.02
C ALA A 257 4.94 -15.95 -15.71
N HIS A 258 3.63 -16.04 -15.48
CA HIS A 258 2.82 -14.85 -15.10
C HIS A 258 3.09 -14.44 -13.66
N GLN A 259 3.39 -15.37 -12.75
CA GLN A 259 3.82 -15.06 -11.37
C GLN A 259 5.13 -14.26 -11.39
N ASP A 260 6.09 -14.67 -12.22
CA ASP A 260 7.38 -13.96 -12.37
C ASP A 260 7.17 -12.56 -12.95
N ILE A 261 6.39 -12.43 -14.05
CA ILE A 261 6.04 -11.13 -14.62
C ILE A 261 5.40 -10.22 -13.58
N LEU A 262 4.47 -10.75 -12.77
CA LEU A 262 3.78 -9.97 -11.74
C LEU A 262 4.74 -9.53 -10.63
N ARG A 263 5.66 -10.41 -10.19
CA ARG A 263 6.67 -10.07 -9.17
C ARG A 263 7.62 -8.98 -9.66
N ASP A 264 8.14 -9.11 -10.88
CA ASP A 264 9.06 -8.15 -11.49
C ASP A 264 8.38 -6.77 -11.65
N ALA A 265 7.17 -6.75 -12.18
CA ALA A 265 6.39 -5.53 -12.32
C ALA A 265 6.10 -4.91 -10.94
N ALA A 266 5.66 -5.70 -9.97
CA ALA A 266 5.37 -5.21 -8.64
C ALA A 266 6.62 -4.62 -7.95
N GLN A 267 7.76 -5.29 -8.04
CA GLN A 267 9.02 -4.78 -7.48
C GLN A 267 9.41 -3.43 -8.11
N LYS A 268 9.32 -3.31 -9.44
CA LYS A 268 9.61 -2.07 -10.16
C LYS A 268 8.68 -0.94 -9.71
N TYR A 269 7.38 -1.19 -9.75
CA TYR A 269 6.38 -0.15 -9.52
C TYR A 269 6.19 0.22 -8.05
N THR A 270 6.39 -0.71 -7.11
CA THR A 270 6.37 -0.34 -5.68
C THR A 270 7.60 0.49 -5.30
N ALA A 271 8.78 0.21 -5.88
CA ALA A 271 9.95 1.07 -5.69
C ALA A 271 9.74 2.47 -6.27
N GLU A 272 9.12 2.57 -7.45
CA GLU A 272 8.75 3.86 -8.05
C GLU A 272 7.72 4.59 -7.19
N LEU A 273 6.71 3.88 -6.68
CA LEU A 273 5.70 4.46 -5.78
C LEU A 273 6.32 5.07 -4.53
N VAL A 274 7.26 4.37 -3.88
CA VAL A 274 7.97 4.91 -2.70
C VAL A 274 8.66 6.24 -3.05
N ARG A 275 9.37 6.28 -4.18
CA ARG A 275 10.05 7.51 -4.65
C ARG A 275 9.06 8.65 -4.91
N LEU A 276 7.95 8.36 -5.62
CA LEU A 276 6.91 9.34 -5.91
C LEU A 276 6.23 9.83 -4.63
N SER A 277 5.85 8.93 -3.72
CA SER A 277 5.23 9.30 -2.45
C SER A 277 6.10 10.26 -1.63
N ARG A 278 7.42 10.06 -1.61
CA ARG A 278 8.36 10.97 -0.93
C ARG A 278 8.44 12.33 -1.60
N GLN A 279 8.51 12.36 -2.93
CA GLN A 279 8.50 13.60 -3.71
C GLN A 279 7.18 14.36 -3.49
N ASP A 280 6.05 13.68 -3.65
CA ASP A 280 4.73 14.28 -3.50
C ASP A 280 4.48 14.79 -2.07
N ASN A 281 5.02 14.11 -1.03
CA ASN A 281 4.95 14.62 0.34
C ASN A 281 5.77 15.90 0.54
N ALA A 282 6.95 16.02 -0.09
CA ALA A 282 7.72 17.25 -0.04
C ALA A 282 6.98 18.40 -0.75
N GLU A 283 6.38 18.13 -1.90
CA GLU A 283 5.55 19.10 -2.63
C GLU A 283 4.29 19.46 -1.83
N ALA A 284 3.65 18.49 -1.17
CA ALA A 284 2.48 18.73 -0.34
C ALA A 284 2.77 19.66 0.86
N LEU A 285 3.95 19.55 1.48
CA LEU A 285 4.36 20.51 2.53
C LEU A 285 4.42 21.94 2.00
N GLU A 286 4.93 22.14 0.79
CA GLU A 286 4.94 23.48 0.17
C GLU A 286 3.53 23.96 -0.20
N VAL A 287 2.67 23.07 -0.69
CA VAL A 287 1.25 23.39 -0.95
C VAL A 287 0.55 23.82 0.35
N LEU A 288 0.77 23.10 1.45
CA LEU A 288 0.18 23.45 2.75
C LEU A 288 0.63 24.83 3.23
N LYS A 289 1.93 25.15 3.12
CA LYS A 289 2.46 26.50 3.44
C LYS A 289 1.81 27.59 2.60
N GLN A 290 1.70 27.37 1.28
CA GLN A 290 1.09 28.33 0.34
C GLN A 290 -0.41 28.48 0.57
N SER A 291 -1.08 27.45 1.10
CA SER A 291 -2.51 27.49 1.45
C SER A 291 -2.79 28.19 2.78
N GLY A 292 -1.76 28.69 3.47
CA GLY A 292 -1.90 29.41 4.73
C GLY A 292 -1.96 28.52 5.97
N VAL A 293 -1.60 27.23 5.85
CA VAL A 293 -1.46 26.34 7.02
C VAL A 293 -0.27 26.80 7.87
N SER A 294 -0.50 26.97 9.15
CA SER A 294 0.51 27.35 10.14
C SER A 294 1.39 26.15 10.51
N PHE A 295 2.71 26.35 10.44
CA PHE A 295 3.68 25.33 10.87
C PHE A 295 4.15 25.65 12.29
N ASP A 296 3.65 24.89 13.24
CA ASP A 296 3.93 25.10 14.66
C ASP A 296 5.24 24.39 15.05
N SER A 297 6.21 25.16 15.54
CA SER A 297 7.45 24.60 16.06
C SER A 297 7.22 23.98 17.44
N PRO A 298 7.60 22.69 17.68
CA PRO A 298 7.43 22.09 19.01
C PRO A 298 8.37 22.70 20.04
N SER A 299 7.89 22.88 21.24
CA SER A 299 8.73 23.28 22.37
C SER A 299 9.71 22.14 22.75
N PRO A 300 10.86 22.46 23.41
CA PRO A 300 11.75 21.43 23.95
C PRO A 300 11.06 20.44 24.88
N GLU A 301 10.08 20.89 25.67
CA GLU A 301 9.27 20.06 26.56
C GLU A 301 8.38 19.09 25.78
N LEU A 302 7.82 19.54 24.65
CA LEU A 302 7.02 18.69 23.78
C LEU A 302 7.87 17.59 23.14
N ILE A 303 9.06 17.92 22.63
CA ILE A 303 10.02 16.95 22.10
C ILE A 303 10.42 15.93 23.16
N ALA A 304 10.73 16.34 24.38
CA ALA A 304 11.06 15.44 25.48
C ALA A 304 9.89 14.51 25.83
N SER A 305 8.68 15.06 25.87
CA SER A 305 7.45 14.29 26.09
C SER A 305 7.20 13.23 25.02
N PHE A 306 7.45 13.57 23.75
CA PHE A 306 7.35 12.60 22.64
C PHE A 306 8.33 11.45 22.77
N ARG A 307 9.59 11.71 23.14
CA ARG A 307 10.58 10.66 23.37
C ARG A 307 10.16 9.72 24.50
N THR A 308 9.71 10.28 25.62
CA THR A 308 9.21 9.49 26.76
C THR A 308 8.00 8.64 26.36
N SER A 309 7.06 9.19 25.60
CA SER A 309 5.89 8.45 25.12
C SER A 309 6.25 7.38 24.08
N ALA A 310 7.26 7.63 23.23
CA ALA A 310 7.77 6.65 22.28
C ALA A 310 8.41 5.46 23.00
N GLU A 311 9.27 5.70 23.99
CA GLU A 311 9.88 4.64 24.82
C GLU A 311 8.81 3.81 25.55
N ALA A 312 7.82 4.46 26.15
CA ALA A 312 6.69 3.78 26.78
C ALA A 312 5.87 2.95 25.77
N THR A 313 5.75 3.45 24.53
CA THR A 313 5.07 2.73 23.45
C THR A 313 5.83 1.48 23.05
N TYR A 314 7.17 1.53 22.96
CA TYR A 314 7.98 0.36 22.66
C TYR A 314 7.78 -0.74 23.70
N GLU A 315 7.89 -0.40 24.99
CA GLU A 315 7.72 -1.38 26.07
C GLU A 315 6.28 -1.95 26.15
N LYS A 316 5.26 -1.12 25.95
CA LYS A 316 3.86 -1.58 25.90
C LYS A 316 3.54 -2.42 24.67
N SER A 317 4.27 -2.22 23.57
CA SER A 317 4.10 -2.97 22.32
C SER A 317 4.78 -4.34 22.34
N ILE A 318 5.79 -4.52 23.19
CA ILE A 318 6.51 -5.79 23.38
C ILE A 318 5.86 -6.59 24.52
N PRO A 319 5.59 -7.89 24.36
CA PRO A 319 5.59 -8.68 23.11
C PRO A 319 4.25 -8.64 22.36
N ARG A 320 3.36 -7.76 22.74
CA ARG A 320 1.94 -7.76 22.32
C ARG A 320 1.76 -7.55 20.81
N ILE A 321 2.57 -6.66 20.22
CA ILE A 321 2.50 -6.30 18.81
C ILE A 321 3.68 -6.91 18.06
N TYR A 322 4.90 -6.74 18.57
CA TYR A 322 6.10 -7.31 17.99
C TYR A 322 7.00 -7.93 19.07
N PRO A 323 7.75 -9.00 18.74
CA PRO A 323 8.64 -9.64 19.71
C PRO A 323 9.87 -8.76 20.01
N ARG A 324 10.41 -8.88 21.22
CA ARG A 324 11.60 -8.15 21.66
C ARG A 324 12.80 -8.37 20.73
N GLU A 325 13.01 -9.60 20.29
CA GLU A 325 14.09 -9.95 19.36
C GLU A 325 14.02 -9.17 18.04
N LEU A 326 12.81 -8.96 17.49
CA LEU A 326 12.64 -8.17 16.28
C LEU A 326 12.92 -6.69 16.55
N PHE A 327 12.47 -6.16 17.70
CA PHE A 327 12.76 -4.79 18.10
C PHE A 327 14.27 -4.54 18.24
N GLU A 328 14.98 -5.41 18.94
CA GLU A 328 16.44 -5.34 19.11
C GLU A 328 17.18 -5.47 17.79
N ARG A 329 16.69 -6.33 16.89
CA ARG A 329 17.25 -6.48 15.52
C ARG A 329 17.08 -5.20 14.72
N VAL A 330 15.90 -4.56 14.74
CA VAL A 330 15.68 -3.29 14.06
C VAL A 330 16.59 -2.20 14.63
N GLN A 331 16.68 -2.08 15.95
CA GLN A 331 17.60 -1.13 16.57
C GLN A 331 19.08 -1.39 16.21
N ALA A 332 19.48 -2.66 16.09
CA ALA A 332 20.83 -3.01 15.69
C ALA A 332 21.10 -2.58 14.25
N LEU A 333 20.16 -2.78 13.32
CA LEU A 333 20.26 -2.33 11.93
C LEU A 333 20.34 -0.81 11.81
N ILE A 334 19.56 -0.07 12.61
CA ILE A 334 19.64 1.40 12.66
C ILE A 334 21.01 1.86 13.15
N ARG A 335 21.54 1.24 14.24
CA ARG A 335 22.91 1.57 14.72
C ARG A 335 23.96 1.24 13.68
N GLU A 336 23.85 0.12 12.97
CA GLU A 336 24.75 -0.27 11.89
C GLU A 336 24.74 0.79 10.79
N TYR A 337 23.57 1.21 10.33
CA TYR A 337 23.44 2.28 9.33
C TYR A 337 24.09 3.59 9.80
N ARG A 338 23.76 4.07 11.01
CA ARG A 338 24.30 5.31 11.59
C ARG A 338 25.81 5.27 11.81
N SER A 339 26.39 4.09 12.01
CA SER A 339 27.84 3.92 12.15
C SER A 339 28.59 3.85 10.80
N GLY A 340 27.88 3.84 9.67
CA GLY A 340 28.48 3.75 8.33
C GLY A 340 29.10 2.38 8.01
N LYS A 341 28.63 1.31 8.65
CA LYS A 341 29.11 -0.06 8.47
C LYS A 341 28.21 -0.89 7.58
#